data_f9eb90d59f4a1c3ec7acae9fcaba61d2
#
_entry.id   f9eb90d59f4a1c3ec7acae9fcaba61d2
#
_cell.length_a   1.000
_cell.length_b   1.000
_cell.length_c   1.000
_cell.angle_alpha   90.00
_cell.angle_beta   90.00
_cell.angle_gamma   90.00
#
_symmetry.space_group_name_H-M   'P 1'
#
loop_
_entity.id
_entity.type
_entity.pdbx_description
1 polymer ?
#
loop_
_entity_poly.entity_id
_entity_poly.type
_entity_poly.pdbx_seq_one_letter_code
_entity_poly.pdbx_strand_id
1 'polypeptide(L)'
;PMDSVRANVKLAISGGQNEPRDMIAGAVWALLTHPEQKRRVLDGEVTWLQAFEEYARWMAPIGMSPRRIARRYAIGDIVLEPEDRVFLMFGAANRDEAHFADPDTFDIGRDTQKSIAFGAGPHYCAGAFASRAIVASVALPTIFARLRDLRLDETAEPVRFGGWAFRGPLNLPARWSA
;
A
#
# COMPACT_ATOMS: atom_id res chain seq x y z
N PRO A 1 22.45 23.61 0.52
CA PRO A 1 22.33 24.09 1.89
C PRO A 1 22.08 22.91 2.85
N MET A 2 22.65 22.94 4.04
CA MET A 2 22.58 21.86 5.02
C MET A 2 21.13 21.51 5.41
N ASP A 3 20.24 22.49 5.46
CA ASP A 3 18.83 22.27 5.81
C ASP A 3 18.09 21.47 4.75
N SER A 4 18.41 21.64 3.47
CA SER A 4 17.86 20.78 2.40
C SER A 4 18.34 19.33 2.54
N VAL A 5 19.61 19.11 2.90
CA VAL A 5 20.15 17.77 3.16
C VAL A 5 19.40 17.12 4.33
N ARG A 6 19.26 17.85 5.44
CA ARG A 6 18.52 17.37 6.62
C ARG A 6 17.06 17.03 6.29
N ALA A 7 16.39 17.88 5.51
CA ALA A 7 15.00 17.65 5.10
C ALA A 7 14.86 16.38 4.25
N ASN A 8 15.76 16.18 3.29
CA ASN A 8 15.75 14.99 2.44
C ASN A 8 16.05 13.72 3.23
N VAL A 9 17.01 13.75 4.16
CA VAL A 9 17.30 12.59 5.03
C VAL A 9 16.10 12.26 5.92
N LYS A 10 15.45 13.26 6.53
CA LYS A 10 14.23 13.05 7.34
C LYS A 10 13.10 12.44 6.49
N LEU A 11 12.91 12.92 5.27
CA LEU A 11 11.90 12.38 4.35
C LEU A 11 12.21 10.93 3.99
N ALA A 12 13.45 10.61 3.65
CA ALA A 12 13.86 9.24 3.31
C ALA A 12 13.68 8.27 4.49
N ILE A 13 14.01 8.69 5.71
CA ILE A 13 13.79 7.89 6.93
C ILE A 13 12.29 7.69 7.17
N SER A 14 11.50 8.76 7.11
CA SER A 14 10.05 8.71 7.34
C SER A 14 9.36 7.78 6.34
N GLY A 15 9.56 7.99 5.04
CA GLY A 15 8.93 7.19 3.98
C GLY A 15 9.52 5.77 3.82
N GLY A 16 10.66 5.50 4.43
CA GLY A 16 11.33 4.20 4.36
C GLY A 16 11.01 3.23 5.50
N GLN A 17 10.18 3.61 6.46
CA GLN A 17 9.89 2.78 7.64
C GLN A 17 8.43 2.34 7.74
N ASN A 18 7.49 3.28 7.72
CA ASN A 18 6.09 2.98 7.98
C ASN A 18 5.46 2.21 6.83
N GLU A 19 5.58 2.72 5.61
CA GLU A 19 4.93 2.17 4.44
C GLU A 19 5.42 0.75 4.09
N PRO A 20 6.74 0.46 4.09
CA PRO A 20 7.21 -0.92 3.89
C PRO A 20 6.73 -1.90 4.96
N ARG A 21 6.69 -1.47 6.23
CA ARG A 21 6.14 -2.28 7.33
C ARG A 21 4.66 -2.60 7.07
N ASP A 22 3.87 -1.58 6.75
CA ASP A 22 2.43 -1.71 6.53
C ASP A 22 2.13 -2.52 5.27
N MET A 23 2.97 -2.38 4.24
CA MET A 23 2.92 -3.20 3.03
C MET A 23 3.20 -4.68 3.32
N ILE A 24 4.27 -4.98 4.06
CA ILE A 24 4.62 -6.37 4.39
C ILE A 24 3.53 -7.02 5.23
N ALA A 25 3.19 -6.39 6.36
CA ALA A 25 2.22 -6.96 7.30
C ALA A 25 0.83 -7.08 6.65
N GLY A 26 0.42 -6.09 5.90
CA GLY A 26 -0.89 -6.07 5.26
C GLY A 26 -0.99 -7.03 4.07
N ALA A 27 0.05 -7.15 3.24
CA ALA A 27 0.05 -8.13 2.15
C ALA A 27 0.04 -9.58 2.68
N VAL A 28 0.77 -9.84 3.77
CA VAL A 28 0.71 -11.13 4.46
C VAL A 28 -0.71 -11.39 4.96
N TRP A 29 -1.31 -10.43 5.66
CA TRP A 29 -2.70 -10.55 6.12
C TRP A 29 -3.67 -10.81 4.97
N ALA A 30 -3.58 -10.04 3.89
CA ALA A 30 -4.46 -10.21 2.73
C ALA A 30 -4.36 -11.61 2.12
N LEU A 31 -3.15 -12.12 1.95
CA LEU A 31 -2.93 -13.48 1.44
C LEU A 31 -3.40 -14.57 2.43
N LEU A 32 -3.31 -14.34 3.73
CA LEU A 32 -3.79 -15.29 4.74
C LEU A 32 -5.32 -15.32 4.85
N THR A 33 -5.99 -14.19 4.54
CA THR A 33 -7.45 -14.09 4.54
C THR A 33 -8.09 -14.44 3.19
N HIS A 34 -7.29 -14.59 2.13
CA HIS A 34 -7.75 -14.99 0.79
C HIS A 34 -6.95 -16.22 0.32
N PRO A 35 -7.28 -17.43 0.81
CA PRO A 35 -6.47 -18.63 0.60
C PRO A 35 -6.32 -19.02 -0.88
N GLU A 36 -7.30 -18.73 -1.73
CA GLU A 36 -7.21 -18.93 -3.17
C GLU A 36 -6.16 -18.02 -3.81
N GLN A 37 -6.07 -16.76 -3.38
CA GLN A 37 -5.06 -15.81 -3.87
C GLN A 37 -3.66 -16.23 -3.38
N LYS A 38 -3.56 -16.63 -2.11
CA LYS A 38 -2.31 -17.18 -1.55
C LYS A 38 -1.83 -18.38 -2.36
N ARG A 39 -2.71 -19.33 -2.69
CA ARG A 39 -2.35 -20.51 -3.49
C ARG A 39 -1.80 -20.08 -4.85
N ARG A 40 -2.47 -19.19 -5.58
CA ARG A 40 -2.04 -18.72 -6.91
C ARG A 40 -0.61 -18.18 -6.93
N VAL A 41 -0.22 -17.39 -5.92
CA VAL A 41 1.14 -16.85 -5.85
C VAL A 41 2.16 -17.90 -5.42
N LEU A 42 1.79 -18.83 -4.53
CA LEU A 42 2.68 -19.92 -4.10
C LEU A 42 2.91 -20.94 -5.22
N ASP A 43 1.91 -21.22 -6.04
CA ASP A 43 2.00 -22.12 -7.20
C ASP A 43 2.67 -21.45 -8.40
N GLY A 44 3.00 -20.17 -8.32
CA GLY A 44 3.66 -19.42 -9.39
C GLY A 44 2.75 -19.03 -10.56
N GLU A 45 1.42 -19.12 -10.40
CA GLU A 45 0.44 -18.66 -11.41
C GLU A 45 0.52 -17.14 -11.61
N VAL A 46 0.84 -16.42 -10.55
CA VAL A 46 1.08 -14.98 -10.51
C VAL A 46 2.33 -14.67 -9.69
N THR A 47 2.92 -13.52 -9.94
CA THR A 47 4.16 -13.11 -9.28
C THR A 47 3.90 -12.43 -7.92
N TRP A 48 4.90 -12.46 -7.04
CA TRP A 48 4.88 -11.67 -5.81
C TRP A 48 4.74 -10.17 -6.06
N LEU A 49 5.23 -9.70 -7.20
CA LEU A 49 5.08 -8.31 -7.60
C LEU A 49 3.61 -7.97 -7.88
N GLN A 50 2.87 -8.85 -8.57
CA GLN A 50 1.44 -8.66 -8.80
C GLN A 50 0.66 -8.64 -7.48
N ALA A 51 0.96 -9.54 -6.55
CA ALA A 51 0.35 -9.53 -5.21
C ALA A 51 0.66 -8.24 -4.44
N PHE A 52 1.87 -7.73 -4.53
CA PHE A 52 2.29 -6.46 -3.95
C PHE A 52 1.53 -5.27 -4.57
N GLU A 53 1.47 -5.19 -5.90
CA GLU A 53 0.81 -4.08 -6.60
C GLU A 53 -0.70 -4.06 -6.31
N GLU A 54 -1.33 -5.23 -6.30
CA GLU A 54 -2.76 -5.31 -5.96
C GLU A 54 -3.02 -4.94 -4.50
N TYR A 55 -2.17 -5.37 -3.55
CA TYR A 55 -2.32 -4.93 -2.17
C TYR A 55 -2.14 -3.42 -2.04
N ALA A 56 -1.15 -2.85 -2.74
CA ALA A 56 -0.93 -1.40 -2.76
C ALA A 56 -2.14 -0.63 -3.31
N ARG A 57 -2.75 -1.13 -4.38
CA ARG A 57 -3.99 -0.59 -4.94
C ARG A 57 -5.15 -0.71 -3.94
N TRP A 58 -5.40 -1.94 -3.48
CA TRP A 58 -6.59 -2.29 -2.71
C TRP A 58 -6.63 -1.64 -1.34
N MET A 59 -5.52 -1.62 -0.60
CA MET A 59 -5.45 -1.03 0.74
C MET A 59 -4.89 0.39 0.77
N ALA A 60 -4.10 0.78 -0.23
CA ALA A 60 -3.43 2.07 -0.28
C ALA A 60 -2.80 2.43 1.08
N PRO A 61 -1.61 1.90 1.44
CA PRO A 61 -0.95 2.18 2.72
C PRO A 61 -0.78 3.68 2.99
N ILE A 62 -0.65 4.48 1.94
CA ILE A 62 -0.90 5.92 2.00
C ILE A 62 -2.32 6.16 1.48
N GLY A 63 -3.27 6.32 2.41
CA GLY A 63 -4.69 6.52 2.08
C GLY A 63 -4.98 7.87 1.45
N MET A 64 -4.20 8.89 1.83
CA MET A 64 -4.36 10.25 1.33
C MET A 64 -3.09 11.08 1.48
N SER A 65 -2.99 12.17 0.73
CA SER A 65 -1.91 13.14 0.84
C SER A 65 -2.44 14.58 0.77
N PRO A 66 -2.10 15.43 1.75
CA PRO A 66 -2.56 16.82 1.75
C PRO A 66 -1.84 17.66 0.71
N ARG A 67 -2.54 18.66 0.21
CA ARG A 67 -1.99 19.75 -0.62
C ARG A 67 -2.53 21.07 -0.12
N ARG A 68 -1.76 22.13 -0.38
CA ARG A 68 -2.17 23.51 -0.21
C ARG A 68 -2.31 24.16 -1.57
N ILE A 69 -3.39 24.84 -1.80
CA ILE A 69 -3.65 25.51 -3.06
C ILE A 69 -2.75 26.75 -3.15
N ALA A 70 -1.92 26.81 -4.17
CA ALA A 70 -0.97 27.92 -4.37
C ALA A 70 -1.62 29.09 -5.15
N ARG A 71 -2.63 28.81 -5.97
CA ARG A 71 -3.36 29.76 -6.78
C ARG A 71 -4.78 29.29 -6.99
N ARG A 72 -5.70 30.22 -7.16
CA ARG A 72 -7.12 29.91 -7.44
C ARG A 72 -7.23 28.90 -8.58
N TYR A 73 -8.04 27.87 -8.36
CA TYR A 73 -8.23 26.76 -9.30
C TYR A 73 -9.68 26.26 -9.22
N ALA A 74 -10.29 25.95 -10.36
CA ALA A 74 -11.64 25.37 -10.40
C ALA A 74 -11.59 23.89 -10.81
N ILE A 75 -12.38 23.06 -10.11
CA ILE A 75 -12.63 21.66 -10.43
C ILE A 75 -14.15 21.50 -10.58
N GLY A 76 -14.64 21.40 -11.82
CA GLY A 76 -16.07 21.48 -12.08
C GLY A 76 -16.64 22.82 -11.55
N ASP A 77 -17.68 22.73 -10.73
CA ASP A 77 -18.33 23.90 -10.11
C ASP A 77 -17.68 24.33 -8.78
N ILE A 78 -16.65 23.63 -8.33
CA ILE A 78 -15.97 23.95 -7.08
C ILE A 78 -14.77 24.85 -7.36
N VAL A 79 -14.72 25.98 -6.67
CA VAL A 79 -13.57 26.90 -6.72
C VAL A 79 -12.73 26.71 -5.47
N LEU A 80 -11.45 26.44 -5.69
CA LEU A 80 -10.44 26.35 -4.63
C LEU A 80 -9.67 27.68 -4.60
N GLU A 81 -9.61 28.30 -3.43
CA GLU A 81 -8.91 29.56 -3.23
C GLU A 81 -7.45 29.32 -2.73
N PRO A 82 -6.54 30.27 -2.92
CA PRO A 82 -5.20 30.19 -2.34
C PRO A 82 -5.25 29.92 -0.83
N GLU A 83 -4.34 29.08 -0.35
CA GLU A 83 -4.22 28.60 1.04
C GLU A 83 -5.25 27.52 1.45
N ASP A 84 -6.26 27.22 0.65
CA ASP A 84 -7.16 26.10 0.92
C ASP A 84 -6.38 24.78 1.03
N ARG A 85 -6.86 23.89 1.90
CA ARG A 85 -6.31 22.55 2.05
C ARG A 85 -7.19 21.52 1.34
N VAL A 86 -6.58 20.75 0.47
CA VAL A 86 -7.23 19.64 -0.22
C VAL A 86 -6.48 18.34 0.08
N PHE A 87 -7.19 17.23 -0.02
CA PHE A 87 -6.63 15.90 0.19
C PHE A 87 -6.79 15.07 -1.07
N LEU A 88 -5.67 14.57 -1.59
CA LEU A 88 -5.68 13.58 -2.67
C LEU A 88 -5.97 12.22 -2.05
N MET A 89 -7.18 11.70 -2.27
CA MET A 89 -7.68 10.47 -1.65
C MET A 89 -7.26 9.25 -2.47
N PHE A 90 -6.02 8.79 -2.33
CA PHE A 90 -5.48 7.65 -3.11
C PHE A 90 -6.29 6.37 -2.89
N GLY A 91 -6.72 6.12 -1.64
CA GLY A 91 -7.53 4.96 -1.33
C GLY A 91 -8.89 4.95 -2.07
N ALA A 92 -9.52 6.12 -2.22
CA ALA A 92 -10.77 6.24 -2.98
C ALA A 92 -10.51 6.11 -4.49
N ALA A 93 -9.51 6.82 -5.01
CA ALA A 93 -9.17 6.78 -6.43
C ALA A 93 -8.76 5.38 -6.91
N ASN A 94 -8.07 4.61 -6.08
CA ASN A 94 -7.72 3.22 -6.38
C ASN A 94 -8.90 2.24 -6.28
N ARG A 95 -10.05 2.71 -5.84
CA ARG A 95 -11.32 1.95 -5.79
C ARG A 95 -12.41 2.56 -6.66
N ASP A 96 -12.03 3.41 -7.60
CA ASP A 96 -12.95 4.00 -8.56
C ASP A 96 -13.38 2.95 -9.60
N GLU A 97 -14.69 2.65 -9.64
CA GLU A 97 -15.30 1.69 -10.56
C GLU A 97 -15.14 2.08 -12.04
N ALA A 98 -14.95 3.36 -12.33
CA ALA A 98 -14.65 3.83 -13.69
C ALA A 98 -13.25 3.37 -14.18
N HIS A 99 -12.39 2.97 -13.27
CA HIS A 99 -11.03 2.55 -13.57
C HIS A 99 -10.72 1.09 -13.24
N PHE A 100 -11.41 0.52 -12.23
CA PHE A 100 -11.20 -0.84 -11.76
C PHE A 100 -12.54 -1.58 -11.64
N ALA A 101 -12.72 -2.65 -12.37
CA ALA A 101 -13.88 -3.53 -12.19
C ALA A 101 -13.80 -4.19 -10.81
N ASP A 102 -14.94 -4.31 -10.10
CA ASP A 102 -15.02 -4.89 -8.76
C ASP A 102 -13.90 -4.40 -7.83
N PRO A 103 -13.74 -3.07 -7.61
CA PRO A 103 -12.55 -2.48 -7.00
C PRO A 103 -12.34 -2.89 -5.55
N ASP A 104 -13.38 -3.33 -4.87
CA ASP A 104 -13.34 -3.80 -3.49
C ASP A 104 -12.83 -5.23 -3.34
N THR A 105 -12.79 -5.99 -4.44
CA THR A 105 -12.24 -7.34 -4.46
C THR A 105 -10.72 -7.32 -4.51
N PHE A 106 -10.09 -8.10 -3.63
CA PHE A 106 -8.65 -8.36 -3.68
C PHE A 106 -8.36 -9.45 -4.70
N ASP A 107 -7.83 -9.10 -5.86
CA ASP A 107 -7.47 -10.01 -6.94
C ASP A 107 -6.05 -9.75 -7.43
N ILE A 108 -5.12 -10.61 -7.06
CA ILE A 108 -3.70 -10.49 -7.42
C ILE A 108 -3.41 -10.72 -8.92
N GLY A 109 -4.42 -11.10 -9.70
CA GLY A 109 -4.34 -11.18 -11.17
C GLY A 109 -4.77 -9.92 -11.89
N ARG A 110 -5.24 -8.92 -11.15
CA ARG A 110 -5.74 -7.66 -11.68
C ARG A 110 -4.65 -6.85 -12.40
N ASP A 111 -5.03 -6.17 -13.48
CA ASP A 111 -4.20 -5.09 -14.05
C ASP A 111 -4.24 -3.85 -13.13
N THR A 112 -3.10 -3.53 -12.56
CA THR A 112 -2.93 -2.42 -11.62
C THR A 112 -2.25 -1.20 -12.23
N GLN A 113 -2.06 -1.13 -13.55
CA GLN A 113 -1.34 -0.03 -14.23
C GLN A 113 -1.94 1.35 -13.96
N LYS A 114 -3.26 1.42 -13.74
CA LYS A 114 -3.96 2.67 -13.40
C LYS A 114 -3.86 3.05 -11.92
N SER A 115 -3.23 2.23 -11.10
CA SER A 115 -3.10 2.51 -9.67
C SER A 115 -2.24 3.74 -9.41
N ILE A 116 -2.71 4.59 -8.52
CA ILE A 116 -1.97 5.75 -8.03
C ILE A 116 -1.51 5.57 -6.58
N ALA A 117 -1.35 4.32 -6.12
CA ALA A 117 -0.86 4.03 -4.76
C ALA A 117 0.50 4.67 -4.46
N PHE A 118 1.33 4.85 -5.47
CA PHE A 118 2.63 5.54 -5.39
C PHE A 118 2.57 7.01 -5.84
N GLY A 119 1.37 7.57 -5.98
CA GLY A 119 1.18 8.91 -6.51
C GLY A 119 1.44 8.98 -8.03
N ALA A 120 1.57 10.21 -8.53
CA ALA A 120 1.84 10.49 -9.94
C ALA A 120 2.58 11.81 -10.13
N GLY A 121 3.11 12.02 -11.34
CA GLY A 121 3.78 13.26 -11.73
C GLY A 121 5.07 13.55 -10.96
N PRO A 122 5.41 14.84 -10.72
CA PRO A 122 6.67 15.23 -10.08
C PRO A 122 6.86 14.69 -8.65
N HIS A 123 5.77 14.31 -7.99
CA HIS A 123 5.77 13.74 -6.64
C HIS A 123 5.54 12.22 -6.63
N TYR A 124 5.74 11.54 -7.76
CA TYR A 124 5.77 10.08 -7.77
C TYR A 124 6.76 9.56 -6.72
N CYS A 125 6.38 8.50 -6.00
CA CYS A 125 7.16 7.99 -4.88
C CYS A 125 8.60 7.66 -5.29
N ALA A 126 9.57 8.35 -4.71
CA ALA A 126 10.99 8.12 -4.97
C ALA A 126 11.44 6.71 -4.52
N GLY A 127 10.76 6.14 -3.52
CA GLY A 127 11.04 4.80 -3.00
C GLY A 127 10.31 3.67 -3.71
N ALA A 128 9.53 3.92 -4.76
CA ALA A 128 8.67 2.91 -5.38
C ALA A 128 9.44 1.68 -5.88
N PHE A 129 10.59 1.86 -6.51
CA PHE A 129 11.43 0.76 -6.98
C PHE A 129 12.05 -0.01 -5.81
N ALA A 130 12.56 0.68 -4.81
CA ALA A 130 13.11 0.05 -3.60
C ALA A 130 12.04 -0.74 -2.85
N SER A 131 10.82 -0.21 -2.72
CA SER A 131 9.70 -0.90 -2.08
C SER A 131 9.34 -2.20 -2.81
N ARG A 132 9.24 -2.17 -4.15
CA ARG A 132 9.03 -3.37 -4.98
C ARG A 132 10.12 -4.42 -4.76
N ALA A 133 11.38 -3.98 -4.81
CA ALA A 133 12.52 -4.88 -4.61
C ALA A 133 12.52 -5.48 -3.21
N ILE A 134 12.35 -4.66 -2.16
CA ILE A 134 12.43 -5.13 -0.77
C ILE A 134 11.21 -5.99 -0.42
N VAL A 135 10.01 -5.53 -0.72
CA VAL A 135 8.79 -6.21 -0.28
C VAL A 135 8.43 -7.37 -1.19
N ALA A 136 8.31 -7.13 -2.51
CA ALA A 136 7.83 -8.15 -3.42
C ALA A 136 8.90 -9.19 -3.77
N SER A 137 10.18 -8.76 -3.93
CA SER A 137 11.22 -9.71 -4.35
C SER A 137 11.95 -10.38 -3.20
N VAL A 138 11.87 -9.83 -1.97
CA VAL A 138 12.61 -10.38 -0.83
C VAL A 138 11.67 -10.73 0.33
N ALA A 139 10.94 -9.78 0.90
CA ALA A 139 10.24 -10.00 2.17
C ALA A 139 9.11 -11.04 2.03
N LEU A 140 8.17 -10.83 1.11
CA LEU A 140 7.02 -11.73 0.95
C LEU A 140 7.46 -13.16 0.62
N PRO A 141 8.26 -13.41 -0.45
CA PRO A 141 8.69 -14.79 -0.74
C PRO A 141 9.47 -15.43 0.41
N THR A 142 10.31 -14.66 1.12
CA THR A 142 11.08 -15.20 2.26
C THR A 142 10.18 -15.58 3.43
N ILE A 143 9.18 -14.76 3.77
CA ILE A 143 8.23 -15.03 4.85
C ILE A 143 7.50 -16.35 4.56
N PHE A 144 6.90 -16.49 3.38
CA PHE A 144 6.12 -17.68 3.03
C PHE A 144 6.98 -18.93 2.81
N ALA A 145 8.25 -18.78 2.41
CA ALA A 145 9.17 -19.91 2.31
C ALA A 145 9.69 -20.39 3.66
N ARG A 146 9.90 -19.49 4.62
CA ARG A 146 10.50 -19.83 5.91
C ARG A 146 9.49 -20.17 7.00
N LEU A 147 8.33 -19.50 7.00
CA LEU A 147 7.28 -19.72 7.99
C LEU A 147 6.27 -20.72 7.41
N ARG A 148 6.56 -22.01 7.59
CA ARG A 148 5.71 -23.08 7.07
C ARG A 148 4.34 -23.04 7.73
N ASP A 149 3.30 -23.35 6.96
CA ASP A 149 1.90 -23.36 7.42
C ASP A 149 1.48 -22.04 8.08
N LEU A 150 2.08 -20.91 7.60
CA LEU A 150 1.74 -19.58 8.12
C LEU A 150 0.24 -19.33 8.00
N ARG A 151 -0.39 -19.03 9.14
CA ARG A 151 -1.82 -18.73 9.26
C ARG A 151 -2.07 -17.70 10.35
N LEU A 152 -3.20 -17.06 10.32
CA LEU A 152 -3.64 -16.18 11.41
C LEU A 152 -3.88 -17.00 12.68
N ASP A 153 -3.59 -16.41 13.84
CA ASP A 153 -3.92 -16.99 15.14
C ASP A 153 -5.35 -16.61 15.53
N GLU A 154 -6.29 -17.48 15.25
CA GLU A 154 -7.71 -17.29 15.56
C GLU A 154 -8.03 -17.25 17.06
N THR A 155 -7.07 -17.63 17.92
CA THR A 155 -7.22 -17.60 19.38
C THR A 155 -6.73 -16.29 19.99
N ALA A 156 -6.05 -15.47 19.21
CA ALA A 156 -5.58 -14.14 19.62
C ALA A 156 -6.62 -13.05 19.29
N GLU A 157 -6.32 -11.83 19.71
CA GLU A 157 -7.14 -10.68 19.29
C GLU A 157 -7.17 -10.56 17.76
N PRO A 158 -8.34 -10.24 17.17
CA PRO A 158 -8.45 -10.04 15.73
C PRO A 158 -7.47 -8.99 15.19
N VAL A 159 -7.09 -9.15 13.94
CA VAL A 159 -6.29 -8.14 13.24
C VAL A 159 -7.06 -6.82 13.18
N ARG A 160 -6.44 -5.77 13.68
CA ARG A 160 -6.99 -4.41 13.65
C ARG A 160 -6.17 -3.56 12.70
N PHE A 161 -6.86 -2.82 11.86
CA PHE A 161 -6.26 -1.81 11.01
C PHE A 161 -6.39 -0.43 11.64
N GLY A 162 -5.38 0.38 11.45
CA GLY A 162 -5.37 1.76 11.95
C GLY A 162 -4.80 2.72 10.92
N GLY A 163 -4.96 4.00 11.28
CA GLY A 163 -4.47 5.10 10.50
C GLY A 163 -5.42 5.55 9.39
N TRP A 164 -5.37 6.85 9.14
CA TRP A 164 -6.11 7.48 8.06
C TRP A 164 -5.19 7.84 6.88
N ALA A 165 -4.08 8.50 7.17
CA ALA A 165 -3.06 8.82 6.17
C ALA A 165 -2.11 7.64 5.95
N PHE A 166 -1.55 7.08 7.03
CA PHE A 166 -0.73 5.87 7.03
C PHE A 166 -1.61 4.71 7.51
N ARG A 167 -1.87 3.75 6.64
CA ARG A 167 -2.85 2.68 6.86
C ARG A 167 -2.17 1.33 6.87
N GLY A 168 -2.35 0.60 7.96
CA GLY A 168 -1.79 -0.74 8.08
C GLY A 168 -2.29 -1.50 9.28
N PRO A 169 -1.95 -2.79 9.40
CA PRO A 169 -2.25 -3.59 10.56
C PRO A 169 -1.53 -3.06 11.81
N LEU A 170 -2.28 -2.86 12.90
CA LEU A 170 -1.74 -2.52 14.22
C LEU A 170 -1.19 -3.75 14.94
N ASN A 171 -1.71 -4.92 14.62
CA ASN A 171 -1.27 -6.23 15.09
C ASN A 171 -1.48 -7.25 13.96
N LEU A 172 -0.68 -8.29 13.95
CA LEU A 172 -0.83 -9.42 13.02
C LEU A 172 -0.49 -10.72 13.77
N PRO A 173 -1.39 -11.21 14.63
CA PRO A 173 -1.16 -12.48 15.33
C PRO A 173 -1.17 -13.61 14.32
N ALA A 174 -0.08 -14.37 14.29
CA ALA A 174 0.11 -15.45 13.35
C ALA A 174 0.82 -16.64 13.99
N ARG A 175 0.58 -17.83 13.44
CA ARG A 175 1.22 -19.09 13.82
C ARG A 175 1.85 -19.74 12.60
N TRP A 176 2.90 -20.48 12.82
CA TRP A 176 3.57 -21.28 11.80
C TRP A 176 4.16 -22.54 12.45
N SER A 177 4.49 -23.50 11.61
CA SER A 177 5.22 -24.71 12.03
C SER A 177 6.73 -24.41 12.06
N ALA A 178 7.44 -24.95 13.08
CA ALA A 178 8.88 -24.83 13.20
C ALA A 178 9.61 -25.72 12.18
#